data_f260aa7aabd19dd0a52bcb538927fba4
#
_entry.id   f260aa7aabd19dd0a52bcb538927fba4
#
_cell.length_a   1.000
_cell.length_b   1.000
_cell.length_c   1.000
_cell.angle_alpha   90.00
_cell.angle_beta   90.00
_cell.angle_gamma   90.00
#
_symmetry.space_group_name_H-M   'P 1'
#
loop_
_entity.id
_entity.type
_entity.pdbx_description
1 polymer ?
#
loop_
_entity_poly.entity_id
_entity_poly.type
_entity_poly.pdbx_seq_one_letter_code
_entity_poly.pdbx_strand_id
1 'polypeptide(L)'
;MAGLMSGGCCILMVIFPQVAMDSARKGISLWASSVLPALLPFFICANFLQNIGVIRYLKSGTFPFLMSVLSGYPMGAKIVGDLRRSGEISVGEAKRLMSFCSTSGPAFLIGAVGTGMLGSGFLGGIIAAAHYLGAAVNGMVYTAVLGKECGFAGSMRIEEEKGMQESLT
;
A
#
# COMPACT_ATOMS: atom_id res chain seq x y z
N MET A 1 24.47 0.55 -12.23
CA MET A 1 23.69 1.43 -13.13
C MET A 1 22.78 2.40 -12.37
N ALA A 2 21.98 1.97 -11.38
CA ALA A 2 21.10 2.87 -10.63
C ALA A 2 21.83 4.05 -9.93
N GLY A 3 22.99 3.81 -9.30
CA GLY A 3 23.77 4.87 -8.66
C GLY A 3 24.31 5.93 -9.61
N LEU A 4 24.67 5.53 -10.84
CA LEU A 4 25.15 6.45 -11.88
C LEU A 4 24.01 7.35 -12.37
N MET A 5 22.81 6.81 -12.56
CA MET A 5 21.61 7.57 -12.95
C MET A 5 21.18 8.54 -11.83
N SER A 6 21.21 8.10 -10.58
CA SER A 6 20.88 8.96 -9.44
C SER A 6 21.90 10.10 -9.28
N GLY A 7 23.19 9.81 -9.39
CA GLY A 7 24.24 10.83 -9.36
C GLY A 7 24.12 11.83 -10.51
N GLY A 8 23.81 11.36 -11.72
CA GLY A 8 23.56 12.23 -12.88
C GLY A 8 22.37 13.18 -12.65
N CYS A 9 21.28 12.67 -12.06
CA CYS A 9 20.11 13.49 -11.72
C CYS A 9 20.43 14.59 -10.70
N CYS A 10 21.22 14.27 -9.66
CA CYS A 10 21.67 15.26 -8.67
C CYS A 10 22.54 16.35 -9.32
N ILE A 11 23.45 15.97 -10.19
CA ILE A 11 24.30 16.92 -10.92
C ILE A 11 23.45 17.86 -11.79
N LEU A 12 22.48 17.32 -12.54
CA LEU A 12 21.57 18.13 -13.35
C LEU A 12 20.75 19.12 -12.52
N MET A 13 20.28 18.73 -11.32
CA MET A 13 19.58 19.64 -10.41
C MET A 13 20.46 20.79 -9.93
N VAL A 14 21.76 20.55 -9.74
CA VAL A 14 22.72 21.60 -9.35
C VAL A 14 23.07 22.51 -10.54
N ILE A 15 23.19 21.96 -11.75
CA ILE A 15 23.48 22.73 -12.96
C ILE A 15 22.29 23.59 -13.40
N PHE A 16 21.07 23.07 -13.24
CA PHE A 16 19.83 23.75 -13.64
C PHE A 16 18.89 24.02 -12.43
N PRO A 17 19.33 24.82 -11.44
CA PRO A 17 18.57 24.99 -10.19
C PRO A 17 17.20 25.65 -10.41
N GLN A 18 17.09 26.57 -11.36
CA GLN A 18 15.83 27.26 -11.70
C GLN A 18 14.77 26.26 -12.19
N VAL A 19 15.13 25.36 -13.12
CA VAL A 19 14.23 24.36 -13.67
C VAL A 19 13.80 23.37 -12.57
N ALA A 20 14.73 22.96 -11.70
CA ALA A 20 14.44 22.08 -10.59
C ALA A 20 13.48 22.74 -9.59
N MET A 21 13.68 23.99 -9.24
CA MET A 21 12.82 24.76 -8.33
C MET A 21 11.43 24.99 -8.90
N ASP A 22 11.30 25.36 -10.17
CA ASP A 22 10.00 25.59 -10.81
C ASP A 22 9.21 24.28 -10.95
N SER A 23 9.89 23.18 -11.27
CA SER A 23 9.28 21.85 -11.32
C SER A 23 8.80 21.39 -9.94
N ALA A 24 9.59 21.61 -8.89
CA ALA A 24 9.24 21.31 -7.52
C ALA A 24 8.01 22.13 -7.05
N ARG A 25 7.99 23.44 -7.34
CA ARG A 25 6.85 24.31 -7.02
C ARG A 25 5.56 23.86 -7.72
N LYS A 26 5.65 23.52 -9.02
CA LYS A 26 4.51 22.98 -9.79
C LYS A 26 4.03 21.66 -9.20
N GLY A 27 4.93 20.76 -8.84
CA GLY A 27 4.59 19.47 -8.21
C GLY A 27 3.89 19.64 -6.87
N ILE A 28 4.41 20.52 -6.00
CA ILE A 28 3.79 20.83 -4.69
C ILE A 28 2.41 21.48 -4.89
N SER A 29 2.28 22.42 -5.80
CA SER A 29 1.01 23.09 -6.12
C SER A 29 -0.03 22.07 -6.60
N LEU A 30 0.33 21.20 -7.53
CA LEU A 30 -0.55 20.16 -8.04
C LEU A 30 -0.96 19.17 -6.94
N TRP A 31 -0.02 18.77 -6.08
CA TRP A 31 -0.30 17.91 -4.95
C TRP A 31 -1.27 18.56 -3.96
N ALA A 32 -1.02 19.82 -3.58
CA ALA A 32 -1.84 20.53 -2.62
C ALA A 32 -3.25 20.88 -3.15
N SER A 33 -3.38 21.15 -4.45
CA SER A 33 -4.67 21.55 -5.06
C SER A 33 -5.51 20.37 -5.52
N SER A 34 -4.91 19.26 -5.93
CA SER A 34 -5.64 18.13 -6.54
C SER A 34 -5.56 16.85 -5.70
N VAL A 35 -4.37 16.50 -5.21
CA VAL A 35 -4.16 15.23 -4.52
C VAL A 35 -4.64 15.30 -3.07
N LEU A 36 -4.22 16.32 -2.34
CA LEU A 36 -4.54 16.46 -0.92
C LEU A 36 -6.05 16.57 -0.66
N PRO A 37 -6.83 17.43 -1.36
CA PRO A 37 -8.27 17.49 -1.17
C PRO A 37 -9.01 16.21 -1.53
N ALA A 38 -8.51 15.47 -2.53
CA ALA A 38 -9.10 14.19 -2.92
C ALA A 38 -8.85 13.09 -1.87
N LEU A 39 -7.69 13.08 -1.21
CA LEU A 39 -7.33 12.04 -0.24
C LEU A 39 -7.87 12.29 1.16
N LEU A 40 -7.98 13.56 1.58
CA LEU A 40 -8.31 13.94 2.95
C LEU A 40 -9.62 13.33 3.47
N PRO A 41 -10.76 13.39 2.76
CA PRO A 41 -12.02 12.80 3.20
C PRO A 41 -11.90 11.29 3.43
N PHE A 42 -11.18 10.60 2.55
CA PHE A 42 -10.98 9.16 2.65
C PHE A 42 -10.11 8.78 3.84
N PHE A 43 -9.07 9.55 4.16
CA PHE A 43 -8.27 9.32 5.35
C PHE A 43 -9.07 9.52 6.64
N ILE A 44 -9.93 10.53 6.69
CA ILE A 44 -10.80 10.78 7.84
C ILE A 44 -11.78 9.61 8.02
N CYS A 45 -12.48 9.20 6.95
CA CYS A 45 -13.41 8.08 6.97
C CYS A 45 -12.72 6.76 7.36
N ALA A 46 -11.52 6.50 6.84
CA ALA A 46 -10.76 5.31 7.13
C ALA A 46 -10.35 5.24 8.61
N ASN A 47 -9.83 6.33 9.18
CA ASN A 47 -9.51 6.40 10.60
C ASN A 47 -10.75 6.24 11.49
N PHE A 48 -11.88 6.82 11.09
CA PHE A 48 -13.15 6.67 11.79
C PHE A 48 -13.61 5.20 11.83
N LEU A 49 -13.59 4.51 10.68
CA LEU A 49 -13.94 3.09 10.56
C LEU A 49 -13.01 2.18 11.39
N GLN A 50 -11.72 2.50 11.45
CA GLN A 50 -10.78 1.79 12.32
C GLN A 50 -11.13 1.96 13.80
N ASN A 51 -11.44 3.19 14.23
CA ASN A 51 -11.74 3.49 15.63
C ASN A 51 -13.06 2.86 16.12
N ILE A 52 -14.05 2.68 15.23
CA ILE A 52 -15.31 1.99 15.56
C ILE A 52 -15.11 0.47 15.72
N GLY A 53 -13.95 -0.07 15.34
CA GLY A 53 -13.65 -1.48 15.52
C GLY A 53 -14.30 -2.39 14.47
N VAL A 54 -14.64 -1.88 13.30
CA VAL A 54 -15.16 -2.66 12.14
C VAL A 54 -14.20 -3.80 11.77
N ILE A 55 -12.91 -3.66 12.12
CA ILE A 55 -11.87 -4.68 11.97
C ILE A 55 -12.29 -6.03 12.55
N ARG A 56 -13.01 -6.05 13.69
CA ARG A 56 -13.40 -7.28 14.39
C ARG A 56 -14.48 -8.09 13.68
N TYR A 57 -15.23 -7.47 12.78
CA TYR A 57 -16.35 -8.11 12.06
C TYR A 57 -15.95 -8.68 10.70
N LEU A 58 -14.82 -8.28 10.13
CA LEU A 58 -14.34 -8.72 8.84
C LEU A 58 -13.21 -9.74 8.99
N LYS A 59 -13.26 -10.82 8.20
CA LYS A 59 -12.21 -11.85 8.18
C LYS A 59 -10.84 -11.22 7.91
N SER A 60 -9.82 -11.72 8.59
CA SER A 60 -8.44 -11.24 8.68
C SER A 60 -7.79 -10.71 7.38
N GLY A 61 -8.17 -11.21 6.21
CA GLY A 61 -7.59 -10.76 4.92
C GLY A 61 -8.43 -9.76 4.14
N THR A 62 -9.76 -9.73 4.34
CA THR A 62 -10.67 -8.90 3.56
C THR A 62 -10.62 -7.43 4.00
N PHE A 63 -10.46 -7.20 5.29
CA PHE A 63 -10.44 -5.85 5.84
C PHE A 63 -9.23 -5.01 5.37
N PRO A 64 -7.97 -5.48 5.48
CA PRO A 64 -6.81 -4.74 4.97
C PRO A 64 -6.92 -4.40 3.49
N PHE A 65 -7.45 -5.33 2.68
CA PHE A 65 -7.65 -5.11 1.25
C PHE A 65 -8.70 -4.05 0.97
N LEU A 66 -9.89 -4.16 1.60
CA LEU A 66 -10.96 -3.19 1.42
C LEU A 66 -10.51 -1.78 1.83
N MET A 67 -9.83 -1.67 2.97
CA MET A 67 -9.31 -0.38 3.45
C MET A 67 -8.19 0.16 2.56
N SER A 68 -7.36 -0.72 1.99
CA SER A 68 -6.35 -0.33 1.01
C SER A 68 -7.00 0.23 -0.26
N VAL A 69 -8.05 -0.41 -0.76
CA VAL A 69 -8.78 0.08 -1.94
C VAL A 69 -9.48 1.41 -1.64
N LEU A 70 -10.17 1.54 -0.50
CA LEU A 70 -10.93 2.75 -0.16
C LEU A 70 -10.04 3.96 0.16
N SER A 71 -9.03 3.74 1.00
CA SER A 71 -8.19 4.83 1.53
C SER A 71 -6.89 5.01 0.76
N GLY A 72 -6.51 4.00 0.00
CA GLY A 72 -5.25 4.01 -0.74
C GLY A 72 -4.02 3.77 0.14
N TYR A 73 -2.87 3.91 -0.50
CA TYR A 73 -1.56 3.86 0.15
C TYR A 73 -1.37 5.08 1.09
N PRO A 74 -0.86 4.93 2.32
CA PRO A 74 -0.22 3.75 2.93
C PRO A 74 -1.12 2.94 3.89
N MET A 75 -2.45 3.10 3.87
CA MET A 75 -3.34 2.59 4.89
C MET A 75 -3.37 1.05 4.96
N GLY A 76 -3.38 0.35 3.82
CA GLY A 76 -3.33 -1.11 3.80
C GLY A 76 -2.08 -1.66 4.49
N ALA A 77 -0.91 -1.09 4.20
CA ALA A 77 0.35 -1.47 4.83
C ALA A 77 0.34 -1.24 6.35
N LYS A 78 -0.22 -0.10 6.79
CA LYS A 78 -0.37 0.21 8.22
C LYS A 78 -1.22 -0.84 8.92
N ILE A 79 -2.39 -1.18 8.38
CA ILE A 79 -3.31 -2.16 8.98
C ILE A 79 -2.65 -3.54 9.07
N VAL A 80 -2.00 -4.01 8.01
CA VAL A 80 -1.28 -5.29 8.01
C VAL A 80 -0.15 -5.27 9.05
N GLY A 81 0.56 -4.16 9.18
CA GLY A 81 1.60 -3.98 10.19
C GLY A 81 1.04 -4.01 11.62
N ASP A 82 -0.12 -3.40 11.85
CA ASP A 82 -0.78 -3.40 13.16
C ASP A 82 -1.29 -4.81 13.53
N LEU A 83 -1.94 -5.52 12.60
CA LEU A 83 -2.37 -6.91 12.78
C LEU A 83 -1.19 -7.86 13.07
N ARG A 84 -0.04 -7.61 12.44
CA ARG A 84 1.17 -8.39 12.72
C ARG A 84 1.75 -8.09 14.09
N ARG A 85 1.74 -6.84 14.53
CA ARG A 85 2.21 -6.43 15.86
C ARG A 85 1.32 -6.94 16.98
N SER A 86 -0.01 -6.97 16.76
CA SER A 86 -0.97 -7.55 17.72
C SER A 86 -0.94 -9.08 17.76
N GLY A 87 -0.18 -9.75 16.90
CA GLY A 87 -0.09 -11.20 16.85
C GLY A 87 -1.27 -11.89 16.15
N GLU A 88 -2.20 -11.14 15.57
CA GLU A 88 -3.41 -11.66 14.90
C GLU A 88 -3.12 -12.39 13.59
N ILE A 89 -2.01 -12.06 12.93
CA ILE A 89 -1.57 -12.70 11.68
C ILE A 89 -0.11 -13.13 11.74
N SER A 90 0.21 -14.24 11.05
CA SER A 90 1.57 -14.76 10.92
C SER A 90 2.43 -13.87 10.00
N VAL A 91 3.77 -14.04 10.06
CA VAL A 91 4.69 -13.35 9.14
C VAL A 91 4.39 -13.68 7.68
N GLY A 92 4.08 -14.95 7.39
CA GLY A 92 3.73 -15.39 6.04
C GLY A 92 2.45 -14.74 5.53
N GLU A 93 1.43 -14.66 6.37
CA GLU A 93 0.17 -14.00 6.05
C GLU A 93 0.33 -12.49 5.87
N ALA A 94 1.14 -11.83 6.71
CA ALA A 94 1.47 -10.43 6.56
C ALA A 94 2.16 -10.15 5.21
N LYS A 95 3.15 -10.96 4.81
CA LYS A 95 3.80 -10.86 3.50
C LYS A 95 2.81 -11.04 2.35
N ARG A 96 1.91 -12.03 2.45
CA ARG A 96 0.86 -12.26 1.47
C ARG A 96 -0.08 -11.06 1.35
N LEU A 97 -0.57 -10.55 2.46
CA LEU A 97 -1.47 -9.38 2.46
C LEU A 97 -0.78 -8.14 1.89
N MET A 98 0.48 -7.90 2.24
CA MET A 98 1.26 -6.78 1.71
C MET A 98 1.42 -6.81 0.20
N SER A 99 1.42 -7.99 -0.43
CA SER A 99 1.58 -8.12 -1.89
C SER A 99 0.42 -7.51 -2.68
N PHE A 100 -0.78 -7.39 -2.11
CA PHE A 100 -1.96 -6.84 -2.79
C PHE A 100 -2.72 -5.77 -1.98
N CYS A 101 -2.38 -5.55 -0.70
CA CYS A 101 -2.99 -4.50 0.13
C CYS A 101 -2.26 -3.15 0.06
N SER A 102 -1.38 -2.94 -0.91
CA SER A 102 -0.68 -1.68 -1.17
C SER A 102 -1.18 -1.05 -2.47
N THR A 103 -2.47 -0.70 -2.50
CA THR A 103 -3.13 -0.12 -3.68
C THR A 103 -3.33 1.37 -3.52
N SER A 104 -3.41 2.09 -4.64
CA SER A 104 -3.84 3.49 -4.65
C SER A 104 -5.36 3.57 -4.52
N GLY A 105 -5.88 4.57 -3.81
CA GLY A 105 -7.32 4.77 -3.68
C GLY A 105 -7.98 5.31 -4.96
N PRO A 106 -9.30 5.06 -5.16
CA PRO A 106 -10.02 5.51 -6.36
C PRO A 106 -10.06 7.04 -6.45
N ALA A 107 -10.12 7.75 -5.33
CA ALA A 107 -10.07 9.21 -5.31
C ALA A 107 -8.76 9.74 -5.89
N PHE A 108 -7.64 9.07 -5.65
CA PHE A 108 -6.36 9.44 -6.25
C PHE A 108 -6.33 9.11 -7.74
N LEU A 109 -6.70 7.88 -8.13
CA LEU A 109 -6.60 7.43 -9.52
C LEU A 109 -7.59 8.16 -10.44
N ILE A 110 -8.83 8.34 -10.01
CA ILE A 110 -9.88 8.96 -10.82
C ILE A 110 -9.86 10.49 -10.64
N GLY A 111 -9.76 10.96 -9.40
CA GLY A 111 -9.80 12.38 -9.08
C GLY A 111 -8.50 13.10 -9.42
N ALA A 112 -7.41 12.76 -8.74
CA ALA A 112 -6.15 13.46 -8.92
C ALA A 112 -5.50 13.16 -10.27
N VAL A 113 -5.33 11.87 -10.63
CA VAL A 113 -4.67 11.49 -11.89
C VAL A 113 -5.62 11.68 -13.07
N GLY A 114 -6.80 11.07 -13.06
CA GLY A 114 -7.73 11.11 -14.19
C GLY A 114 -8.20 12.52 -14.48
N THR A 115 -8.91 13.12 -13.53
CA THR A 115 -9.52 14.45 -13.74
C THR A 115 -8.49 15.57 -13.59
N GLY A 116 -7.63 15.52 -12.55
CA GLY A 116 -6.69 16.60 -12.26
C GLY A 116 -5.51 16.68 -13.22
N MET A 117 -4.89 15.56 -13.57
CA MET A 117 -3.69 15.53 -14.41
C MET A 117 -4.00 15.27 -15.89
N LEU A 118 -4.91 14.33 -16.19
CA LEU A 118 -5.23 13.91 -17.56
C LEU A 118 -6.47 14.62 -18.13
N GLY A 119 -7.19 15.40 -17.33
CA GLY A 119 -8.41 16.09 -17.74
C GLY A 119 -9.58 15.18 -18.08
N SER A 120 -9.53 13.89 -17.70
CA SER A 120 -10.53 12.89 -18.06
C SER A 120 -10.77 11.88 -16.95
N GLY A 121 -11.94 11.93 -16.32
CA GLY A 121 -12.36 10.94 -15.33
C GLY A 121 -12.48 9.52 -15.93
N PHE A 122 -12.79 9.42 -17.22
CA PHE A 122 -12.87 8.14 -17.92
C PHE A 122 -11.49 7.44 -17.99
N LEU A 123 -10.43 8.17 -18.35
CA LEU A 123 -9.06 7.66 -18.33
C LEU A 123 -8.64 7.26 -16.91
N GLY A 124 -9.02 8.06 -15.91
CA GLY A 124 -8.82 7.71 -14.50
C GLY A 124 -9.49 6.39 -14.12
N GLY A 125 -10.70 6.15 -14.61
CA GLY A 125 -11.43 4.89 -14.43
C GLY A 125 -10.72 3.68 -15.06
N ILE A 126 -10.18 3.83 -16.27
CA ILE A 126 -9.39 2.78 -16.93
C ILE A 126 -8.12 2.47 -16.13
N ILE A 127 -7.40 3.50 -15.68
CA ILE A 127 -6.20 3.33 -14.87
C ILE A 127 -6.53 2.63 -13.54
N ALA A 128 -7.62 3.02 -12.88
CA ALA A 128 -8.07 2.38 -11.65
C ALA A 128 -8.42 0.89 -11.87
N ALA A 129 -9.16 0.58 -12.94
CA ALA A 129 -9.50 -0.80 -13.27
C ALA A 129 -8.25 -1.65 -13.53
N ALA A 130 -7.31 -1.16 -14.33
CA ALA A 130 -6.05 -1.84 -14.60
C ALA A 130 -5.22 -2.05 -13.32
N HIS A 131 -5.16 -1.04 -12.45
CA HIS A 131 -4.45 -1.10 -11.18
C HIS A 131 -5.02 -2.15 -10.23
N TYR A 132 -6.35 -2.18 -10.04
CA TYR A 132 -6.99 -3.16 -9.15
C TYR A 132 -6.97 -4.58 -9.71
N LEU A 133 -7.12 -4.75 -11.02
CA LEU A 133 -6.92 -6.05 -11.67
C LEU A 133 -5.48 -6.55 -11.49
N GLY A 134 -4.50 -5.68 -11.67
CA GLY A 134 -3.09 -5.99 -11.43
C GLY A 134 -2.83 -6.40 -9.98
N ALA A 135 -3.40 -5.69 -9.00
CA ALA A 135 -3.29 -6.04 -7.59
C ALA A 135 -3.92 -7.41 -7.28
N ALA A 136 -5.10 -7.69 -7.84
CA ALA A 136 -5.78 -8.99 -7.68
C ALA A 136 -4.95 -10.14 -8.28
N VAL A 137 -4.44 -9.96 -9.50
CA VAL A 137 -3.57 -10.95 -10.16
C VAL A 137 -2.30 -11.18 -9.34
N ASN A 138 -1.66 -10.10 -8.86
CA ASN A 138 -0.46 -10.22 -8.02
C ASN A 138 -0.74 -11.00 -6.74
N GLY A 139 -1.86 -10.73 -6.06
CA GLY A 139 -2.29 -11.49 -4.88
C GLY A 139 -2.53 -12.97 -5.16
N MET A 140 -3.14 -13.31 -6.32
CA MET A 140 -3.33 -14.69 -6.74
C MET A 140 -2.01 -15.39 -7.04
N VAL A 141 -1.13 -14.76 -7.80
CA VAL A 141 0.21 -15.29 -8.15
C VAL A 141 1.03 -15.52 -6.88
N TYR A 142 1.06 -14.55 -5.98
CA TYR A 142 1.78 -14.69 -4.72
C TYR A 142 1.25 -15.86 -3.89
N THR A 143 -0.08 -16.00 -3.79
CA THR A 143 -0.71 -17.11 -3.06
C THR A 143 -0.42 -18.46 -3.71
N ALA A 144 -0.41 -18.54 -5.03
CA ALA A 144 -0.15 -19.78 -5.76
C ALA A 144 1.32 -20.22 -5.70
N VAL A 145 2.26 -19.26 -5.81
CA VAL A 145 3.69 -19.55 -5.93
C VAL A 145 4.37 -19.65 -4.55
N LEU A 146 4.10 -18.69 -3.68
CA LEU A 146 4.80 -18.55 -2.39
C LEU A 146 3.96 -18.98 -1.17
N GLY A 147 2.64 -19.19 -1.36
CA GLY A 147 1.76 -19.61 -0.27
C GLY A 147 2.14 -20.94 0.39
N LYS A 148 2.75 -21.84 -0.35
CA LYS A 148 3.25 -23.14 0.15
C LYS A 148 4.50 -22.98 1.03
N GLU A 149 5.41 -22.07 0.69
CA GLU A 149 6.63 -21.83 1.45
C GLU A 149 6.39 -21.12 2.79
N CYS A 150 5.43 -20.18 2.80
CA CYS A 150 5.06 -19.46 4.03
C CYS A 150 4.39 -20.34 5.09
N GLY A 151 3.65 -21.38 4.68
CA GLY A 151 3.02 -22.34 5.59
C GLY A 151 4.06 -23.20 6.30
N PHE A 152 5.08 -23.66 5.58
CA PHE A 152 6.14 -24.53 6.10
C PHE A 152 7.09 -23.79 7.06
N ALA A 153 7.50 -22.58 6.74
CA ALA A 153 8.36 -21.78 7.61
C ALA A 153 7.65 -21.30 8.89
N GLY A 154 6.33 -21.10 8.83
CA GLY A 154 5.52 -20.75 10.00
C GLY A 154 5.37 -21.91 10.98
N SER A 155 5.18 -23.14 10.49
CA SER A 155 5.04 -24.33 11.35
C SER A 155 6.36 -24.70 12.06
N MET A 156 7.49 -24.58 11.40
CA MET A 156 8.80 -24.84 12.02
C MET A 156 9.11 -23.86 13.16
N ARG A 157 8.76 -22.59 13.01
CA ARG A 157 9.00 -21.59 14.06
C ARG A 157 8.13 -21.78 15.29
N ILE A 158 6.87 -22.23 15.12
CA ILE A 158 5.97 -22.54 16.23
C ILE A 158 6.46 -23.78 16.99
N GLU A 159 7.02 -24.77 16.31
CA GLU A 159 7.64 -25.95 16.97
C GLU A 159 8.91 -25.58 17.73
N GLU A 160 9.73 -24.68 17.18
CA GLU A 160 10.95 -24.19 17.83
C GLU A 160 10.65 -23.37 19.09
N GLU A 161 9.65 -22.49 19.05
CA GLU A 161 9.17 -21.73 20.22
C GLU A 161 8.56 -22.66 21.31
N LYS A 162 7.79 -23.67 20.93
CA LYS A 162 7.25 -24.66 21.85
C LYS A 162 8.35 -25.50 22.51
N GLY A 163 9.31 -25.98 21.72
CA GLY A 163 10.46 -26.74 22.24
C GLY A 163 11.33 -25.93 23.19
N MET A 164 11.48 -24.64 22.95
CA MET A 164 12.21 -23.73 23.84
C MET A 164 11.47 -23.49 25.17
N GLN A 165 10.13 -23.36 25.10
CA GLN A 165 9.30 -23.20 26.31
C GLN A 165 9.26 -24.47 27.17
N GLU A 166 9.21 -25.64 26.57
CA GLU A 166 9.28 -26.96 27.30
C GLU A 166 10.65 -27.23 27.93
N SER A 167 11.73 -26.67 27.37
CA SER A 167 13.08 -26.83 27.95
C SER A 167 13.35 -25.87 29.13
N LEU A 168 12.48 -24.92 29.41
CA LEU A 168 12.58 -23.92 30.51
C LEU A 168 11.65 -24.24 31.70
N THR A 169 10.84 -25.29 31.61
CA THR A 169 9.98 -25.80 32.68
C THR A 169 10.51 -27.11 33.22
#